data_ee65275ed4a3bd68ba5941080636ca5f
#
_entry.id   ee65275ed4a3bd68ba5941080636ca5f
#
_cell.length_a   1.000
_cell.length_b   1.000
_cell.length_c   1.000
_cell.angle_alpha   90.00
_cell.angle_beta   90.00
_cell.angle_gamma   90.00
#
_symmetry.space_group_name_H-M   'P 1'
#
loop_
_entity.id
_entity.type
_entity.pdbx_description
1 polymer ?
#
loop_
_entity_poly.entity_id
_entity_poly.type
_entity_poly.pdbx_seq_one_letter_code
_entity_poly.pdbx_strand_id
1 'polypeptide(L)'
;MLVALVIIGVALAAAMRGVMALTGTAEDTRLKLLATLTGENRLLELRLARTRLDLGQATIDCEQGGVMFSCEQIVRSTPNPFFRRVELRVYAAQNDARRQFAEMMTVLPTNQ
;
A
#
# COMPACT_ATOMS: atom_id res chain seq x y z
N MET A 1 -5.85 -40.48 31.76
CA MET A 1 -5.31 -40.65 30.40
C MET A 1 -6.15 -39.97 29.33
N LEU A 2 -7.46 -40.22 29.29
CA LEU A 2 -8.33 -39.60 28.28
C LEU A 2 -8.35 -38.07 28.37
N VAL A 3 -8.35 -37.52 29.58
CA VAL A 3 -8.32 -36.07 29.79
C VAL A 3 -7.03 -35.43 29.26
N ALA A 4 -5.89 -36.07 29.46
CA ALA A 4 -4.60 -35.58 28.96
C ALA A 4 -4.55 -35.57 27.44
N LEU A 5 -5.10 -36.56 26.75
CA LEU A 5 -5.18 -36.65 25.31
C LEU A 5 -6.07 -35.51 24.74
N VAL A 6 -7.18 -35.17 25.38
CA VAL A 6 -8.07 -34.10 24.97
C VAL A 6 -7.35 -32.75 25.10
N ILE A 7 -6.62 -32.52 26.19
CA ILE A 7 -5.89 -31.25 26.40
C ILE A 7 -4.80 -31.10 25.33
N ILE A 8 -4.05 -32.10 25.01
CA ILE A 8 -3.02 -32.08 23.96
C ILE A 8 -3.64 -31.77 22.59
N GLY A 9 -4.76 -32.40 22.26
CA GLY A 9 -5.48 -32.21 21.01
C GLY A 9 -5.96 -30.76 20.84
N VAL A 10 -6.51 -30.16 21.88
CA VAL A 10 -6.97 -28.77 21.87
C VAL A 10 -5.78 -27.81 21.71
N ALA A 11 -4.67 -28.08 22.41
CA ALA A 11 -3.48 -27.23 22.32
C ALA A 11 -2.86 -27.25 20.90
N LEU A 12 -2.81 -28.40 20.26
CA LEU A 12 -2.32 -28.52 18.88
C LEU A 12 -3.22 -27.80 17.89
N ALA A 13 -4.53 -27.91 18.01
CA ALA A 13 -5.48 -27.23 17.15
C ALA A 13 -5.35 -25.71 17.27
N ALA A 14 -5.19 -25.17 18.48
CA ALA A 14 -4.99 -23.76 18.72
C ALA A 14 -3.67 -23.27 18.11
N ALA A 15 -2.59 -24.02 18.23
CA ALA A 15 -1.29 -23.69 17.63
C ALA A 15 -1.37 -23.62 16.10
N MET A 16 -2.05 -24.56 15.46
CA MET A 16 -2.23 -24.56 14.01
C MET A 16 -3.01 -23.32 13.52
N ARG A 17 -4.06 -22.96 14.23
CA ARG A 17 -4.82 -21.75 13.89
C ARG A 17 -3.97 -20.49 14.02
N GLY A 18 -3.13 -20.38 15.05
CA GLY A 18 -2.21 -19.29 15.23
C GLY A 18 -1.21 -19.14 14.08
N VAL A 19 -0.65 -20.26 13.62
CA VAL A 19 0.28 -20.26 12.49
C VAL A 19 -0.40 -19.81 11.21
N MET A 20 -1.60 -20.27 10.92
CA MET A 20 -2.35 -19.85 9.73
C MET A 20 -2.68 -18.35 9.76
N ALA A 21 -3.07 -17.82 10.90
CA ALA A 21 -3.34 -16.40 11.07
C ALA A 21 -2.08 -15.55 10.85
N LEU A 22 -0.93 -15.99 11.37
CA LEU A 22 0.35 -15.31 11.18
C LEU A 22 0.78 -15.28 9.72
N THR A 23 0.57 -16.37 8.98
CA THR A 23 0.90 -16.46 7.56
C THR A 23 0.07 -15.47 6.74
N GLY A 24 -1.24 -15.38 6.98
CA GLY A 24 -2.10 -14.42 6.30
C GLY A 24 -1.73 -12.97 6.61
N THR A 25 -1.41 -12.67 7.87
CA THR A 25 -0.97 -11.34 8.29
C THR A 25 0.37 -10.98 7.67
N ALA A 26 1.30 -11.94 7.55
CA ALA A 26 2.61 -11.70 6.94
C ALA A 26 2.48 -11.33 5.46
N GLU A 27 1.58 -11.98 4.72
CA GLU A 27 1.33 -11.64 3.31
C GLU A 27 0.73 -10.25 3.16
N ASP A 28 -0.26 -9.89 3.97
CA ASP A 28 -0.84 -8.55 3.98
C ASP A 28 0.21 -7.48 4.32
N THR A 29 1.06 -7.75 5.29
CA THR A 29 2.15 -6.84 5.68
C THR A 29 3.15 -6.67 4.54
N ARG A 30 3.50 -7.76 3.85
CA ARG A 30 4.39 -7.71 2.69
C ARG A 30 3.81 -6.82 1.59
N LEU A 31 2.54 -7.01 1.27
CA LEU A 31 1.87 -6.19 0.25
C LEU A 31 1.79 -4.73 0.64
N LYS A 32 1.49 -4.43 1.90
CA LYS A 32 1.48 -3.07 2.41
C LYS A 32 2.86 -2.41 2.34
N LEU A 33 3.90 -3.16 2.68
CA LEU A 33 5.28 -2.67 2.61
C LEU A 33 5.68 -2.38 1.17
N LEU A 34 5.41 -3.29 0.25
CA LEU A 34 5.70 -3.08 -1.17
C LEU A 34 4.90 -1.91 -1.74
N ALA A 35 3.63 -1.77 -1.37
CA ALA A 35 2.80 -0.66 -1.79
C ALA A 35 3.33 0.68 -1.27
N THR A 36 3.78 0.73 -0.02
CA THR A 36 4.39 1.92 0.57
C THR A 36 5.67 2.30 -0.17
N LEU A 37 6.53 1.34 -0.47
CA LEU A 37 7.75 1.58 -1.25
C LEU A 37 7.43 2.10 -2.65
N THR A 38 6.44 1.52 -3.30
CA THR A 38 5.98 1.96 -4.63
C THR A 38 5.51 3.41 -4.59
N GLY A 39 4.69 3.75 -3.60
CA GLY A 39 4.18 5.11 -3.43
C GLY A 39 5.29 6.11 -3.13
N GLU A 40 6.20 5.76 -2.23
CA GLU A 40 7.34 6.62 -1.91
C GLU A 40 8.25 6.85 -3.12
N ASN A 41 8.52 5.80 -3.88
CA ASN A 41 9.30 5.91 -5.10
C ASN A 41 8.63 6.85 -6.10
N ARG A 42 7.32 6.76 -6.26
CA ARG A 42 6.57 7.64 -7.17
C ARG A 42 6.64 9.09 -6.71
N LEU A 43 6.48 9.35 -5.42
CA LEU A 43 6.58 10.70 -4.87
C LEU A 43 7.98 11.28 -5.04
N LEU A 44 9.02 10.46 -4.86
CA LEU A 44 10.39 10.87 -5.10
C LEU A 44 10.65 11.17 -6.58
N GLU A 45 10.10 10.37 -7.48
CA GLU A 45 10.19 10.64 -8.91
C GLU A 45 9.59 11.99 -9.27
N LEU A 46 8.40 12.29 -8.73
CA LEU A 46 7.75 13.57 -8.96
C LEU A 46 8.57 14.74 -8.42
N ARG A 47 9.18 14.56 -7.25
CA ARG A 47 10.02 15.58 -6.62
C ARG A 47 11.30 15.82 -7.39
N LEU A 48 11.96 14.74 -7.83
CA LEU A 48 13.23 14.81 -8.55
C LEU A 48 13.05 15.28 -9.99
N ALA A 49 11.98 14.88 -10.64
CA ALA A 49 11.70 15.24 -12.02
C ALA A 49 11.36 16.71 -12.19
N ARG A 50 10.97 17.40 -11.14
CA ARG A 50 10.52 18.80 -11.18
C ARG A 50 9.51 19.06 -12.29
N THR A 51 8.66 18.05 -12.53
CA THR A 51 7.64 18.12 -13.56
C THR A 51 6.51 19.04 -13.10
N ARG A 52 5.93 19.74 -14.04
CA ARG A 52 4.74 20.53 -13.75
C ARG A 52 3.62 19.59 -13.32
N LEU A 53 3.02 19.89 -12.16
CA LEU A 53 1.91 19.13 -11.62
C LEU A 53 0.60 19.79 -12.01
N ASP A 54 -0.08 19.21 -12.99
CA ASP A 54 -1.40 19.68 -13.38
C ASP A 54 -2.45 19.14 -12.40
N LEU A 55 -3.45 19.97 -12.10
CA LEU A 55 -4.56 19.56 -11.25
C LEU A 55 -5.33 18.42 -11.90
N GLY A 56 -5.71 17.45 -11.13
CA GLY A 56 -6.52 16.34 -11.61
C GLY A 56 -6.12 15.01 -11.03
N GLN A 57 -6.70 13.97 -11.59
CA GLN A 57 -6.51 12.60 -11.15
C GLN A 57 -5.98 11.76 -12.30
N ALA A 58 -5.00 10.94 -12.02
CA ALA A 58 -4.42 10.00 -12.99
C ALA A 58 -4.18 8.66 -12.31
N THR A 59 -4.33 7.59 -13.07
CA THR A 59 -4.01 6.24 -12.61
C THR A 59 -2.83 5.72 -13.41
N ILE A 60 -1.81 5.24 -12.72
CA ILE A 60 -0.56 4.78 -13.30
C ILE A 60 -0.28 3.37 -12.79
N ASP A 61 0.18 2.51 -13.68
CA ASP A 61 0.62 1.17 -13.26
C ASP A 61 2.02 1.27 -12.65
N CYS A 62 2.17 0.67 -11.48
CA CYS A 62 3.42 0.67 -10.73
C CYS A 62 3.78 -0.78 -10.39
N GLU A 63 4.98 -1.22 -10.75
CA GLU A 63 5.44 -2.55 -10.40
C GLU A 63 6.49 -2.45 -9.29
N GLN A 64 6.37 -3.33 -8.30
CA GLN A 64 7.32 -3.39 -7.20
C GLN A 64 7.42 -4.82 -6.68
N GLY A 65 8.65 -5.36 -6.67
CA GLY A 65 8.90 -6.69 -6.13
C GLY A 65 8.12 -7.81 -6.82
N GLY A 66 7.89 -7.70 -8.13
CA GLY A 66 7.13 -8.68 -8.90
C GLY A 66 5.61 -8.56 -8.77
N VAL A 67 5.13 -7.53 -8.07
CA VAL A 67 3.69 -7.29 -7.90
C VAL A 67 3.30 -6.05 -8.68
N MET A 68 2.23 -6.14 -9.46
CA MET A 68 1.70 -5.02 -10.21
C MET A 68 0.70 -4.25 -9.35
N PHE A 69 1.01 -2.99 -9.06
CA PHE A 69 0.12 -2.10 -8.33
C PHE A 69 -0.46 -1.04 -9.26
N SER A 70 -1.63 -0.53 -8.89
CA SER A 70 -2.23 0.64 -9.53
C SER A 70 -2.05 1.83 -8.60
N CYS A 71 -1.36 2.86 -9.06
CA CYS A 71 -1.12 4.09 -8.31
C CYS A 71 -2.11 5.15 -8.78
N GLU A 72 -3.01 5.57 -7.90
CA GLU A 72 -3.93 6.66 -8.17
C GLU A 72 -3.35 7.96 -7.62
N GLN A 73 -3.04 8.88 -8.52
CA GLN A 73 -2.42 10.15 -8.19
C GLN A 73 -3.45 11.27 -8.32
N ILE A 74 -3.66 12.02 -7.24
CA ILE A 74 -4.59 13.14 -7.22
C ILE A 74 -3.79 14.39 -6.86
N VAL A 75 -3.81 15.38 -7.75
CA VAL A 75 -3.15 16.66 -7.53
C VAL A 75 -4.21 17.71 -7.26
N ARG A 76 -4.12 18.35 -6.10
CA ARG A 76 -5.07 19.37 -5.66
C ARG A 76 -4.37 20.69 -5.42
N SER A 77 -5.12 21.78 -5.58
CA SER A 77 -4.62 23.10 -5.24
C SER A 77 -4.55 23.29 -3.72
N THR A 78 -3.64 24.15 -3.29
CA THR A 78 -3.52 24.58 -1.90
C THR A 78 -3.81 26.06 -1.80
N PRO A 79 -4.04 26.61 -0.57
CA PRO A 79 -4.17 28.05 -0.40
C PRO A 79 -2.96 28.84 -0.89
N ASN A 80 -1.77 28.21 -0.89
CA ASN A 80 -0.56 28.81 -1.42
C ASN A 80 -0.37 28.38 -2.89
N PRO A 81 -0.38 29.33 -3.86
CA PRO A 81 -0.29 28.98 -5.28
C PRO A 81 1.07 28.40 -5.69
N PHE A 82 2.09 28.51 -4.82
CA PHE A 82 3.41 27.95 -5.10
C PHE A 82 3.53 26.46 -4.76
N PHE A 83 2.49 25.88 -4.14
CA PHE A 83 2.49 24.47 -3.73
C PHE A 83 1.27 23.75 -4.26
N ARG A 84 1.46 22.47 -4.52
CA ARG A 84 0.38 21.53 -4.86
C ARG A 84 0.36 20.41 -3.85
N ARG A 85 -0.83 19.98 -3.48
CA ARG A 85 -1.02 18.81 -2.64
C ARG A 85 -1.16 17.59 -3.54
N VAL A 86 -0.31 16.60 -3.34
CA VAL A 86 -0.33 15.34 -4.09
C VAL A 86 -0.76 14.25 -3.14
N GLU A 87 -1.87 13.61 -3.46
CA GLU A 87 -2.34 12.42 -2.75
C GLU A 87 -2.08 11.22 -3.65
N LEU A 88 -1.55 10.16 -3.07
CA LEU A 88 -1.26 8.94 -3.79
C LEU A 88 -1.87 7.76 -3.05
N ARG A 89 -2.66 6.97 -3.77
CA ARG A 89 -3.26 5.75 -3.26
C ARG A 89 -2.74 4.60 -4.09
N VAL A 90 -2.30 3.54 -3.42
CA VAL A 90 -1.75 2.36 -4.07
C VAL A 90 -2.70 1.19 -3.88
N TYR A 91 -3.13 0.61 -4.98
CA TYR A 91 -4.06 -0.51 -5.02
C TYR A 91 -3.41 -1.72 -5.65
N ALA A 92 -3.85 -2.90 -5.23
CA ALA A 92 -3.49 -4.14 -5.87
C ALA A 92 -4.73 -5.00 -6.03
N ALA A 93 -4.77 -5.83 -7.06
CA ALA A 93 -5.82 -6.82 -7.23
C ALA A 93 -5.57 -7.98 -6.27
N GLN A 94 -6.60 -8.36 -5.52
CA GLN A 94 -6.58 -9.50 -4.63
C GLN A 94 -7.93 -10.20 -4.73
N ASN A 95 -7.92 -11.48 -5.11
CA ASN A 95 -9.16 -12.27 -5.30
C ASN A 95 -10.17 -11.58 -6.22
N ASP A 96 -9.69 -11.06 -7.34
CA ASP A 96 -10.48 -10.32 -8.36
C ASP A 96 -11.07 -9.02 -7.83
N ALA A 97 -10.67 -8.56 -6.65
CA ALA A 97 -11.10 -7.30 -6.09
C ALA A 97 -9.92 -6.33 -5.98
N ARG A 98 -10.17 -5.07 -6.25
CA ARG A 98 -9.19 -4.01 -6.09
C ARG A 98 -9.17 -3.57 -4.64
N ARG A 99 -8.02 -3.65 -4.00
CA ARG A 99 -7.85 -3.32 -2.59
C ARG A 99 -6.75 -2.28 -2.40
N GLN A 100 -7.03 -1.27 -1.58
CA GLN A 100 -6.05 -0.25 -1.24
C GLN A 100 -5.09 -0.78 -0.18
N PHE A 101 -3.79 -0.70 -0.46
CA PHE A 101 -2.73 -1.13 0.47
C PHE A 101 -1.92 0.02 1.03
N ALA A 102 -1.93 1.18 0.42
CA ALA A 102 -1.21 2.34 0.92
C ALA A 102 -1.90 3.62 0.50
N GLU A 103 -1.77 4.64 1.33
CA GLU A 103 -2.23 5.99 1.03
C GLU A 103 -1.20 6.96 1.61
N MET A 104 -0.78 7.91 0.82
CA MET A 104 0.18 8.90 1.27
C MET A 104 -0.10 10.25 0.63
N MET A 105 0.39 11.30 1.26
CA MET A 105 0.15 12.67 0.85
C MET A 105 1.41 13.48 1.05
N THR A 106 1.68 14.35 0.11
CA THR A 106 2.78 15.30 0.24
C THR A 106 2.40 16.63 -0.40
N VAL A 107 3.17 17.63 -0.09
CA VAL A 107 3.05 18.95 -0.72
C VAL A 107 4.32 19.19 -1.51
N LEU A 108 4.17 19.46 -2.80
CA LEU A 108 5.28 19.71 -3.70
C LEU A 108 5.19 21.12 -4.26
N PRO A 109 6.36 21.79 -4.44
CA PRO A 109 6.35 23.11 -5.06
C PRO A 109 5.93 23.02 -6.53
N THR A 110 5.16 24.01 -6.97
CA THR A 110 4.83 24.11 -8.38
C THR A 110 6.03 24.66 -9.11
N ASN A 111 6.50 23.92 -10.12
CA ASN A 111 7.51 24.43 -11.02
C ASN A 111 6.86 25.30 -12.08
N GLN A 112 7.41 26.45 -12.22
CA GLN A 112 7.01 27.38 -13.26
C GLN A 112 7.95 27.28 -14.44
#